data_dbec2a5ca69f2aae6bb1189b13f7e4ff
#
_entry.id   dbec2a5ca69f2aae6bb1189b13f7e4ff
#
_cell.length_a   1.000
_cell.length_b   1.000
_cell.length_c   1.000
_cell.angle_alpha   90.00
_cell.angle_beta   90.00
_cell.angle_gamma   90.00
#
_symmetry.space_group_name_H-M   'P 1'
#
loop_
_entity.id
_entity.type
_entity.pdbx_description
1 polymer ?
#
loop_
_entity_poly.entity_id
_entity_poly.type
_entity_poly.pdbx_seq_one_letter_code
_entity_poly.pdbx_strand_id
1 'polypeptide(L)'
;MSKLKEIQAPIRNEMASFEAKFQDSMRSKVKLLDSITKYIVKRKGKQMRPMFVFLTAKLCGEVTESTYRGAALIELLHTATLVHDDVVDDSNYRRGFFSLNALWKNKIAVLVGDYLLSKGLLLSV
;
A
#
# COMPACT_ATOMS: atom_id res chain seq x y z
N MET A 1 -0.11 10.77 25.16
CA MET A 1 -0.22 10.88 23.69
C MET A 1 1.04 10.30 23.05
N SER A 2 0.91 9.51 22.02
CA SER A 2 2.07 8.90 21.41
C SER A 2 2.88 9.93 20.61
N LYS A 3 4.20 9.73 20.56
CA LYS A 3 5.09 10.59 19.77
C LYS A 3 4.69 10.61 18.30
N LEU A 4 4.12 9.51 17.81
CA LEU A 4 3.65 9.40 16.44
C LEU A 4 2.58 10.46 16.14
N LYS A 5 1.63 10.66 17.05
CA LYS A 5 0.58 11.67 16.87
C LYS A 5 1.15 13.08 16.84
N GLU A 6 2.16 13.34 17.66
CA GLU A 6 2.84 14.63 17.67
C GLU A 6 3.55 14.90 16.34
N ILE A 7 4.23 13.88 15.81
CA ILE A 7 4.93 13.98 14.53
C ILE A 7 3.93 14.19 13.39
N GLN A 8 2.77 13.54 13.44
CA GLN A 8 1.75 13.65 12.41
C GLN A 8 0.91 14.93 12.50
N ALA A 9 0.95 15.64 13.61
CA ALA A 9 0.11 16.83 13.82
C ALA A 9 0.19 17.84 12.66
N PRO A 10 1.39 18.22 12.14
CA PRO A 10 1.49 19.17 11.03
C PRO A 10 0.89 18.68 9.71
N ILE A 11 0.73 17.37 9.54
CA ILE A 11 0.26 16.75 8.29
C ILE A 11 -1.02 15.94 8.49
N ARG A 12 -1.77 16.22 9.56
CA ARG A 12 -2.99 15.46 9.88
C ARG A 12 -3.99 15.48 8.74
N ASN A 13 -4.25 16.66 8.17
CA ASN A 13 -5.22 16.82 7.09
C ASN A 13 -4.75 16.12 5.82
N GLU A 14 -3.46 16.22 5.51
CA GLU A 14 -2.85 15.59 4.35
C GLU A 14 -2.91 14.07 4.47
N MET A 15 -2.67 13.52 5.66
CA MET A 15 -2.75 12.07 5.89
C MET A 15 -4.18 11.56 5.72
N ALA A 16 -5.18 12.30 6.22
CA ALA A 16 -6.57 11.93 6.06
C ALA A 16 -7.00 11.97 4.58
N SER A 17 -6.61 13.03 3.87
CA SER A 17 -6.87 13.15 2.43
C SER A 17 -6.15 12.08 1.63
N PHE A 18 -4.93 11.76 2.01
CA PHE A 18 -4.15 10.69 1.37
C PHE A 18 -4.88 9.35 1.51
N GLU A 19 -5.36 9.03 2.69
CA GLU A 19 -6.06 7.77 2.91
C GLU A 19 -7.27 7.63 2.00
N ALA A 20 -8.09 8.67 1.91
CA ALA A 20 -9.26 8.67 1.03
C ALA A 20 -8.88 8.52 -0.45
N LYS A 21 -7.87 9.28 -0.90
CA LYS A 21 -7.39 9.23 -2.29
C LYS A 21 -6.76 7.89 -2.61
N PHE A 22 -6.02 7.33 -1.66
CA PHE A 22 -5.35 6.04 -1.83
C PHE A 22 -6.38 4.92 -1.98
N GLN A 23 -7.39 4.89 -1.12
CA GLN A 23 -8.47 3.91 -1.22
C GLN A 23 -9.21 4.03 -2.54
N ASP A 24 -9.47 5.26 -2.98
CA ASP A 24 -10.16 5.51 -4.24
C ASP A 24 -9.34 5.03 -5.44
N SER A 25 -8.04 5.29 -5.44
CA SER A 25 -7.15 4.88 -6.53
C SER A 25 -6.99 3.36 -6.61
N MET A 26 -7.29 2.65 -5.53
CA MET A 26 -7.17 1.19 -5.46
C MET A 26 -8.43 0.46 -5.90
N ARG A 27 -9.50 1.17 -6.22
CA ARG A 27 -10.73 0.54 -6.67
C ARG A 27 -10.56 -0.18 -7.99
N SER A 28 -11.21 -1.33 -8.13
CA SER A 28 -11.19 -2.13 -9.33
C SER A 28 -12.61 -2.55 -9.71
N LYS A 29 -12.85 -2.68 -11.02
CA LYS A 29 -14.10 -3.22 -11.53
C LYS A 29 -14.21 -4.74 -11.31
N VAL A 30 -13.08 -5.40 -11.14
CA VAL A 30 -13.05 -6.83 -10.84
C VAL A 30 -13.32 -7.01 -9.35
N LYS A 31 -14.46 -7.62 -9.03
CA LYS A 31 -14.94 -7.73 -7.64
C LYS A 31 -13.94 -8.40 -6.71
N LEU A 32 -13.34 -9.50 -7.15
CA LEU A 32 -12.36 -10.21 -6.33
C LEU A 32 -11.15 -9.34 -6.02
N LEU A 33 -10.63 -8.67 -7.05
CA LEU A 33 -9.48 -7.80 -6.90
C LEU A 33 -9.80 -6.60 -6.01
N ASP A 34 -10.98 -6.01 -6.18
CA ASP A 34 -11.44 -4.90 -5.36
C ASP A 34 -11.54 -5.30 -3.89
N SER A 35 -12.09 -6.47 -3.61
CA SER A 35 -12.22 -6.99 -2.24
C SER A 35 -10.85 -7.21 -1.58
N ILE A 36 -9.91 -7.78 -2.32
CA ILE A 36 -8.56 -8.07 -1.82
C ILE A 36 -7.80 -6.76 -1.57
N THR A 37 -7.87 -5.82 -2.48
CA THR A 37 -7.19 -4.54 -2.30
C THR A 37 -7.78 -3.74 -1.16
N LYS A 38 -9.08 -3.76 -0.96
CA LYS A 38 -9.72 -3.15 0.21
C LYS A 38 -9.21 -3.76 1.51
N TYR A 39 -9.08 -5.09 1.53
CA TYR A 39 -8.54 -5.78 2.70
C TYR A 39 -7.10 -5.35 3.00
N ILE A 40 -6.27 -5.28 1.98
CA ILE A 40 -4.86 -4.86 2.11
C ILE A 40 -4.78 -3.41 2.62
N VAL A 41 -5.58 -2.52 2.05
CA VAL A 41 -5.59 -1.10 2.44
C VAL A 41 -6.06 -0.93 3.88
N LYS A 42 -7.04 -1.72 4.32
CA LYS A 42 -7.52 -1.67 5.71
C LYS A 42 -6.48 -2.14 6.71
N ARG A 43 -5.59 -3.03 6.31
CA ARG A 43 -4.50 -3.53 7.17
C ARG A 43 -3.28 -2.62 7.12
N LYS A 44 -3.52 -1.35 7.08
CA LYS A 44 -2.45 -0.36 7.08
C LYS A 44 -1.69 -0.39 8.41
N GLY A 45 -0.38 -0.22 8.33
CA GLY A 45 0.46 -0.07 9.49
C GLY A 45 0.50 1.39 9.95
N LYS A 46 1.66 1.85 10.38
CA LYS A 46 1.85 3.22 10.86
C LYS A 46 1.92 4.25 9.74
N GLN A 47 1.92 3.82 8.50
CA GLN A 47 2.00 4.67 7.31
C GLN A 47 3.20 5.62 7.34
N MET A 48 4.34 5.09 7.72
CA MET A 48 5.57 5.86 7.89
C MET A 48 6.04 6.50 6.57
N ARG A 49 5.90 5.77 5.45
CA ARG A 49 6.38 6.26 4.15
C ARG A 49 5.60 7.46 3.65
N PRO A 50 4.24 7.40 3.58
CA PRO A 50 3.48 8.60 3.22
C PRO A 50 3.75 9.76 4.18
N MET A 51 3.90 9.47 5.47
CA MET A 51 4.20 10.48 6.47
C MET A 51 5.49 11.23 6.14
N PHE A 52 6.56 10.51 5.79
CA PHE A 52 7.83 11.12 5.40
C PHE A 52 7.68 11.96 4.13
N VAL A 53 6.90 11.48 3.16
CA VAL A 53 6.66 12.22 1.93
C VAL A 53 6.01 13.57 2.24
N PHE A 54 4.97 13.58 3.05
CA PHE A 54 4.25 14.82 3.38
C PHE A 54 5.07 15.76 4.25
N LEU A 55 5.80 15.24 5.23
CA LEU A 55 6.66 16.07 6.07
C LEU A 55 7.77 16.72 5.25
N THR A 56 8.40 15.95 4.36
CA THR A 56 9.45 16.48 3.48
C THR A 56 8.88 17.51 2.53
N ALA A 57 7.71 17.27 1.96
CA ALA A 57 7.06 18.21 1.07
C ALA A 57 6.77 19.53 1.78
N LYS A 58 6.24 19.49 2.99
CA LYS A 58 5.98 20.70 3.77
C LYS A 58 7.25 21.45 4.16
N LEU A 59 8.32 20.72 4.43
CA LEU A 59 9.61 21.32 4.73
C LEU A 59 10.15 22.09 3.52
N CYS A 60 9.94 21.58 2.31
CA CYS A 60 10.47 22.17 1.08
C CYS A 60 9.51 23.13 0.39
N GLY A 61 8.24 23.16 0.78
CA GLY A 61 7.23 24.01 0.13
C GLY A 61 5.82 23.57 0.48
N GLU A 62 4.99 23.43 -0.54
CA GLU A 62 3.58 23.08 -0.36
C GLU A 62 3.30 21.65 -0.80
N VAL A 63 2.26 21.04 -0.18
CA VAL A 63 1.74 19.75 -0.61
C VAL A 63 0.84 19.95 -1.83
N THR A 64 1.13 19.24 -2.91
CA THR A 64 0.39 19.31 -4.17
C THR A 64 -0.19 17.94 -4.52
N GLU A 65 -0.95 17.86 -5.62
CA GLU A 65 -1.44 16.58 -6.13
C GLU A 65 -0.30 15.63 -6.46
N SER A 66 0.83 16.16 -6.95
CA SER A 66 2.03 15.33 -7.21
C SER A 66 2.58 14.72 -5.93
N THR A 67 2.48 15.42 -4.80
CA THR A 67 2.88 14.88 -3.50
C THR A 67 2.02 13.67 -3.14
N TYR A 68 0.71 13.75 -3.33
CA TYR A 68 -0.21 12.64 -3.06
C TYR A 68 0.08 11.45 -3.97
N ARG A 69 0.34 11.70 -5.24
CA ARG A 69 0.71 10.64 -6.19
C ARG A 69 2.01 9.97 -5.79
N GLY A 70 3.01 10.74 -5.41
CA GLY A 70 4.29 10.20 -4.94
C GLY A 70 4.13 9.34 -3.70
N ALA A 71 3.34 9.80 -2.75
CA ALA A 71 3.06 9.04 -1.54
C ALA A 71 2.34 7.73 -1.86
N ALA A 72 1.33 7.79 -2.73
CA ALA A 72 0.58 6.61 -3.16
C ALA A 72 1.48 5.63 -3.92
N LEU A 73 2.32 6.12 -4.82
CA LEU A 73 3.27 5.30 -5.57
C LEU A 73 4.19 4.53 -4.62
N ILE A 74 4.81 5.22 -3.68
CA ILE A 74 5.74 4.60 -2.73
C ILE A 74 5.03 3.54 -1.90
N GLU A 75 3.83 3.84 -1.41
CA GLU A 75 3.06 2.90 -0.59
C GLU A 75 2.62 1.68 -1.39
N LEU A 76 2.19 1.88 -2.64
CA LEU A 76 1.80 0.77 -3.53
C LEU A 76 2.99 -0.12 -3.86
N LEU A 77 4.14 0.46 -4.19
CA LEU A 77 5.34 -0.32 -4.47
C LEU A 77 5.77 -1.11 -3.26
N HIS A 78 5.73 -0.50 -2.09
CA HIS A 78 6.07 -1.19 -0.85
C HIS A 78 5.11 -2.36 -0.58
N THR A 79 3.81 -2.12 -0.70
CA THR A 79 2.81 -3.17 -0.49
C THR A 79 2.98 -4.30 -1.50
N ALA A 80 3.23 -3.97 -2.76
CA ALA A 80 3.47 -4.96 -3.82
C ALA A 80 4.69 -5.82 -3.48
N THR A 81 5.77 -5.21 -3.03
CA THR A 81 6.98 -5.97 -2.65
C THR A 81 6.72 -6.88 -1.46
N LEU A 82 5.95 -6.42 -0.46
CA LEU A 82 5.61 -7.25 0.69
C LEU A 82 4.76 -8.46 0.27
N VAL A 83 3.80 -8.26 -0.62
CA VAL A 83 2.96 -9.34 -1.12
C VAL A 83 3.79 -10.36 -1.90
N HIS A 84 4.69 -9.89 -2.76
CA HIS A 84 5.58 -10.77 -3.52
C HIS A 84 6.60 -11.47 -2.62
N ASP A 85 7.13 -10.79 -1.61
CA ASP A 85 8.07 -11.39 -0.65
C ASP A 85 7.42 -12.54 0.11
N ASP A 86 6.16 -12.41 0.50
CA ASP A 86 5.43 -13.47 1.18
C ASP A 86 5.34 -14.73 0.32
N VAL A 87 5.27 -14.59 -1.00
CA VAL A 87 5.27 -15.72 -1.94
C VAL A 87 6.67 -16.33 -2.04
N VAL A 88 7.70 -15.49 -2.20
CA VAL A 88 9.09 -15.94 -2.35
C VAL A 88 9.59 -16.62 -1.09
N ASP A 89 9.32 -16.03 0.08
CA ASP A 89 9.73 -16.58 1.37
C ASP A 89 9.01 -17.87 1.72
N ASP A 90 7.91 -18.13 1.03
CA ASP A 90 7.16 -19.37 1.11
C ASP A 90 6.80 -19.78 2.54
N SER A 91 6.12 -18.90 3.23
CA SER A 91 5.64 -19.13 4.59
C SER A 91 4.75 -20.36 4.70
N ASN A 92 4.24 -20.88 3.58
CA ASN A 92 3.37 -22.03 3.53
C ASN A 92 4.14 -23.35 3.71
N TYR A 93 5.46 -23.34 3.56
CA TYR A 93 6.31 -24.52 3.77
C TYR A 93 6.64 -24.79 5.21
N ARG A 94 6.25 -23.93 6.12
CA ARG A 94 6.57 -24.08 7.55
C ARG A 94 6.20 -25.41 8.14
N ARG A 95 5.26 -26.14 7.53
CA ARG A 95 4.76 -27.41 8.03
C ARG A 95 5.13 -28.59 7.15
N GLY A 96 6.01 -28.38 6.16
CA GLY A 96 6.36 -29.42 5.19
C GLY A 96 5.15 -29.95 4.42
N PHE A 97 4.07 -29.20 4.40
CA PHE A 97 2.81 -29.62 3.81
C PHE A 97 2.37 -28.60 2.78
N PHE A 98 2.25 -29.06 1.53
CA PHE A 98 1.83 -28.22 0.43
C PHE A 98 0.38 -28.53 0.08
N SER A 99 -0.55 -27.67 0.45
CA SER A 99 -1.96 -27.84 0.14
C SER A 99 -2.34 -27.11 -1.14
N LEU A 100 -3.41 -27.56 -1.80
CA LEU A 100 -4.00 -26.87 -2.94
C LEU A 100 -4.38 -25.42 -2.58
N ASN A 101 -4.86 -25.22 -1.36
CA ASN A 101 -5.20 -23.88 -0.88
C ASN A 101 -3.99 -22.95 -0.83
N ALA A 102 -2.84 -23.47 -0.43
CA ALA A 102 -1.59 -22.68 -0.41
C ALA A 102 -1.21 -22.27 -1.82
N LEU A 103 -1.32 -23.18 -2.78
CA LEU A 103 -1.02 -22.88 -4.19
C LEU A 103 -1.94 -21.78 -4.73
N TRP A 104 -3.24 -21.86 -4.42
CA TRP A 104 -4.20 -20.85 -4.83
C TRP A 104 -3.89 -19.48 -4.20
N LYS A 105 -3.55 -19.46 -2.92
CA LYS A 105 -3.17 -18.23 -2.23
C LYS A 105 -1.95 -17.58 -2.88
N ASN A 106 -0.96 -18.37 -3.24
CA ASN A 106 0.25 -17.86 -3.89
C ASN A 106 -0.05 -17.27 -5.26
N LYS A 107 -0.90 -17.93 -6.05
CA LYS A 107 -1.32 -17.41 -7.36
C LYS A 107 -2.05 -16.09 -7.23
N ILE A 108 -2.98 -16.00 -6.28
CA ILE A 108 -3.73 -14.78 -6.01
C ILE A 108 -2.78 -13.68 -5.54
N ALA A 109 -1.84 -14.01 -4.65
CA ALA A 109 -0.86 -13.06 -4.14
C ALA A 109 0.00 -12.49 -5.27
N VAL A 110 0.47 -13.33 -6.19
CA VAL A 110 1.25 -12.88 -7.35
C VAL A 110 0.43 -11.91 -8.21
N LEU A 111 -0.82 -12.28 -8.52
CA LEU A 111 -1.69 -11.43 -9.32
C LEU A 111 -1.99 -10.09 -8.64
N VAL A 112 -2.25 -10.11 -7.35
CA VAL A 112 -2.50 -8.89 -6.57
C VAL A 112 -1.25 -8.02 -6.54
N GLY A 113 -0.09 -8.60 -6.27
CA GLY A 113 1.18 -7.88 -6.29
C GLY A 113 1.44 -7.23 -7.64
N ASP A 114 1.21 -7.96 -8.73
CA ASP A 114 1.34 -7.44 -10.09
C ASP A 114 0.37 -6.28 -10.34
N TYR A 115 -0.86 -6.42 -9.89
CA TYR A 115 -1.86 -5.35 -10.01
C TYR A 115 -1.43 -4.10 -9.26
N LEU A 116 -0.97 -4.24 -8.02
CA LEU A 116 -0.51 -3.13 -7.21
C LEU A 116 0.69 -2.43 -7.84
N LEU A 117 1.64 -3.22 -8.36
CA LEU A 117 2.80 -2.69 -9.05
C LEU A 117 2.39 -1.91 -10.30
N SER A 118 1.46 -2.47 -11.09
CA SER A 118 0.95 -1.80 -12.29
C SER A 118 0.25 -0.49 -11.94
N LYS A 119 -0.56 -0.47 -10.88
CA LYS A 119 -1.21 0.75 -10.40
C LYS A 119 -0.19 1.80 -9.98
N GLY A 120 0.85 1.37 -9.27
CA GLY A 120 1.93 2.27 -8.88
C GLY A 120 2.62 2.89 -10.08
N LEU A 121 2.95 2.07 -11.08
CA LEU A 121 3.57 2.55 -12.30
C LEU A 121 2.67 3.55 -13.05
N LEU A 122 1.37 3.28 -13.12
CA LEU A 122 0.42 4.21 -13.74
C LEU A 122 0.37 5.54 -13.01
N LEU A 123 0.47 5.53 -11.69
CA LEU A 123 0.49 6.77 -10.91
C LEU A 123 1.75 7.59 -11.15
N SER A 124 2.86 6.95 -11.57
CA SER A 124 4.11 7.64 -11.82
C SER A 124 4.10 8.40 -13.15
N VAL A 125 3.20 8.06 -14.04
CA VAL A 125 3.05 8.69 -15.36
C VAL A 125 1.98 9.77 -15.29
#